data_148b21bf4d13c1ce77372844b1f70ec6
#
_entry.id   148b21bf4d13c1ce77372844b1f70ec6
#
_cell.length_a   1.000
_cell.length_b   1.000
_cell.length_c   1.000
_cell.angle_alpha   90.00
_cell.angle_beta   90.00
_cell.angle_gamma   90.00
#
_symmetry.space_group_name_H-M   'P 1'
#
loop_
_entity.id
_entity.type
_entity.pdbx_description
1 polymer ?
#
loop_
_entity_poly.entity_id
_entity_poly.type
_entity_poly.pdbx_seq_one_letter_code
_entity_poly.pdbx_strand_id
1 'polypeptide(L)'
;MEHVRGRQDGQPTRAGDAGTFSGRVMMDGLLADGDGDATNVRVNSVVFEPGGRTFWHPHAGGQVLIVGTGRGMIETRDGDRHALHPGDIVWAAPGEEHWHGAGPDSFVAHTAISLGVTEWREEVAGDRYEKAFEEQ
;
A
#
# COMPACT_ATOMS: atom_id res chain seq x y z
N MET A 1 -8.95 6.04 24.46
CA MET A 1 -9.44 6.24 23.08
C MET A 1 -8.58 7.27 22.40
N GLU A 2 -8.14 6.99 21.19
CA GLU A 2 -7.38 7.95 20.39
C GLU A 2 -8.23 8.41 19.20
N HIS A 3 -8.25 9.72 18.93
CA HIS A 3 -9.02 10.31 17.82
C HIS A 3 -8.06 11.03 16.89
N VAL A 4 -7.97 10.57 15.65
CA VAL A 4 -7.12 11.16 14.61
C VAL A 4 -8.01 11.85 13.59
N ARG A 5 -7.74 13.12 13.32
CA ARG A 5 -8.55 13.93 12.39
C ARG A 5 -8.07 13.84 10.94
N GLY A 6 -7.23 12.86 10.64
CA GLY A 6 -6.58 12.74 9.36
C GLY A 6 -5.27 13.51 9.35
N ARG A 7 -4.85 14.02 8.18
CA ARG A 7 -3.59 14.76 8.11
C ARG A 7 -3.68 16.01 8.98
N GLN A 8 -2.71 16.17 9.86
CA GLN A 8 -2.69 17.27 10.82
C GLN A 8 -1.68 18.34 10.41
N ASP A 9 -1.97 19.58 10.79
CA ASP A 9 -1.05 20.70 10.61
C ASP A 9 0.26 20.42 11.33
N GLY A 10 1.38 20.76 10.69
CA GLY A 10 2.70 20.52 11.25
C GLY A 10 3.24 19.12 11.03
N GLN A 11 2.45 18.23 10.47
CA GLN A 11 2.90 16.89 10.10
C GLN A 11 3.20 16.88 8.60
N PRO A 12 4.47 16.84 8.19
CA PRO A 12 4.79 16.88 6.76
C PRO A 12 4.41 15.56 6.09
N THR A 13 3.89 15.67 4.87
CA THR A 13 3.74 14.50 4.00
C THR A 13 5.13 13.98 3.65
N ARG A 14 5.31 12.67 3.71
CA ARG A 14 6.58 12.01 3.43
C ARG A 14 6.58 11.39 2.05
N ALA A 15 7.73 11.45 1.38
CA ALA A 15 7.94 10.63 0.18
C ALA A 15 8.20 9.18 0.60
N GLY A 16 7.75 8.24 -0.21
CA GLY A 16 8.08 6.84 -0.02
C GLY A 16 9.58 6.60 -0.19
N ASP A 17 10.13 5.70 0.60
CA ASP A 17 11.54 5.34 0.54
C ASP A 17 11.83 4.60 -0.77
N ALA A 18 12.87 5.02 -1.50
CA ALA A 18 13.27 4.38 -2.74
C ALA A 18 13.70 2.92 -2.55
N GLY A 19 14.00 2.50 -1.33
CA GLY A 19 14.30 1.10 -1.01
C GLY A 19 13.07 0.21 -0.83
N THR A 20 11.86 0.79 -0.82
CA THR A 20 10.62 0.05 -0.59
C THR A 20 9.50 0.42 -1.56
N PHE A 21 9.70 1.47 -2.36
CA PHE A 21 8.74 1.92 -3.36
C PHE A 21 9.44 2.24 -4.67
N SER A 22 8.77 1.95 -5.79
CA SER A 22 9.17 2.41 -7.11
C SER A 22 8.26 3.55 -7.53
N GLY A 23 8.79 4.54 -8.24
CA GLY A 23 8.03 5.70 -8.68
C GLY A 23 7.77 6.68 -7.54
N ARG A 24 6.85 7.60 -7.76
CA ARG A 24 6.53 8.65 -6.78
C ARG A 24 5.36 8.23 -5.91
N VAL A 25 5.63 8.16 -4.63
CA VAL A 25 4.64 7.76 -3.61
C VAL A 25 4.73 8.76 -2.46
N MET A 26 3.58 9.25 -2.04
CA MET A 26 3.47 10.20 -0.93
C MET A 26 2.61 9.60 0.16
N MET A 27 3.02 9.75 1.41
CA MET A 27 2.28 9.14 2.52
C MET A 27 2.19 10.06 3.73
N ASP A 28 1.05 9.95 4.39
CA ASP A 28 0.81 10.59 5.68
C ASP A 28 0.54 9.49 6.71
N GLY A 29 1.34 9.45 7.76
CA GLY A 29 1.07 8.58 8.91
C GLY A 29 -0.06 9.16 9.72
N LEU A 30 -1.10 8.36 9.98
CA LEU A 30 -2.28 8.82 10.71
C LEU A 30 -2.34 8.26 12.13
N LEU A 31 -1.97 6.99 12.28
CA LEU A 31 -2.04 6.31 13.57
C LEU A 31 -0.94 5.26 13.65
N ALA A 32 -0.32 5.15 14.80
CA ALA A 32 0.58 4.04 15.11
C ALA A 32 0.41 3.68 16.57
N ASP A 33 0.09 2.43 16.87
CA ASP A 33 -0.08 1.96 18.24
C ASP A 33 0.44 0.54 18.38
N GLY A 34 0.96 0.23 19.56
CA GLY A 34 1.53 -1.08 19.86
C GLY A 34 2.97 -1.22 19.39
N ASP A 35 3.67 -2.16 20.00
CA ASP A 35 5.08 -2.43 19.71
C ASP A 35 5.35 -3.92 19.48
N GLY A 36 4.32 -4.74 19.47
CA GLY A 36 4.45 -6.16 19.24
C GLY A 36 4.54 -6.52 17.76
N ASP A 37 5.28 -7.58 17.45
CA ASP A 37 5.50 -8.00 16.07
C ASP A 37 4.22 -8.29 15.29
N ALA A 38 3.21 -8.82 15.98
CA ALA A 38 1.95 -9.21 15.34
C ALA A 38 0.75 -8.36 15.80
N THR A 39 0.95 -7.44 16.74
CA THR A 39 -0.16 -6.72 17.36
C THR A 39 -0.15 -5.22 17.13
N ASN A 40 0.94 -4.66 16.61
CA ASN A 40 0.96 -3.23 16.34
C ASN A 40 0.03 -2.92 15.18
N VAL A 41 -0.58 -1.74 15.21
CA VAL A 41 -1.39 -1.25 14.10
C VAL A 41 -0.81 0.08 13.62
N ARG A 42 -0.73 0.24 12.30
CA ARG A 42 -0.33 1.49 11.67
C ARG A 42 -1.35 1.83 10.59
N VAL A 43 -1.77 3.07 10.58
CA VAL A 43 -2.69 3.57 9.56
C VAL A 43 -1.99 4.69 8.80
N ASN A 44 -1.88 4.51 7.49
CA ASN A 44 -1.27 5.51 6.60
C ASN A 44 -2.23 5.85 5.47
N SER A 45 -2.28 7.12 5.12
CA SER A 45 -2.87 7.56 3.87
C SER A 45 -1.75 7.62 2.82
N VAL A 46 -1.93 6.92 1.70
CA VAL A 46 -0.87 6.77 0.71
C VAL A 46 -1.41 7.16 -0.67
N VAL A 47 -0.66 8.00 -1.37
CA VAL A 47 -0.97 8.38 -2.75
C VAL A 47 0.19 7.90 -3.63
N PHE A 48 -0.15 7.06 -4.61
CA PHE A 48 0.77 6.61 -5.64
C PHE A 48 0.50 7.42 -6.90
N GLU A 49 1.49 8.14 -7.40
CA GLU A 49 1.38 8.75 -8.71
C GLU A 49 1.41 7.67 -9.80
N PRO A 50 1.00 7.96 -11.04
CA PRO A 50 1.06 6.96 -12.10
C PRO A 50 2.42 6.27 -12.16
N GLY A 51 2.40 4.95 -12.16
CA GLY A 51 3.61 4.13 -12.11
C GLY A 51 4.15 3.84 -10.73
N GLY A 52 3.71 4.56 -9.70
CA GLY A 52 4.18 4.35 -8.34
C GLY A 52 3.64 3.05 -7.75
N ARG A 53 4.48 2.32 -7.04
CA ARG A 53 4.10 1.03 -6.46
C ARG A 53 5.03 0.64 -5.32
N THR A 54 4.57 -0.28 -4.49
CA THR A 54 5.40 -0.86 -3.44
C THR A 54 6.34 -1.92 -4.01
N PHE A 55 7.38 -2.24 -3.27
CA PHE A 55 8.10 -3.50 -3.45
C PHE A 55 7.24 -4.66 -2.94
N TRP A 56 7.66 -5.87 -3.19
CA TRP A 56 7.04 -7.07 -2.61
C TRP A 56 7.17 -7.03 -1.09
N HIS A 57 6.09 -7.37 -0.39
CA HIS A 57 6.11 -7.38 1.08
C HIS A 57 4.92 -8.15 1.67
N PRO A 58 5.12 -8.88 2.77
CA PRO A 58 4.05 -9.35 3.63
C PRO A 58 3.95 -8.48 4.88
N HIS A 59 2.79 -8.57 5.54
CA HIS A 59 2.57 -8.02 6.87
C HIS A 59 2.29 -9.15 7.84
N ALA A 60 2.95 -9.19 8.98
CA ALA A 60 2.84 -10.30 9.93
C ALA A 60 1.39 -10.54 10.39
N GLY A 61 0.61 -9.49 10.58
CA GLY A 61 -0.79 -9.57 11.01
C GLY A 61 -1.80 -9.31 9.89
N GLY A 62 -1.32 -9.12 8.66
CA GLY A 62 -2.17 -8.78 7.53
C GLY A 62 -2.31 -7.28 7.30
N GLN A 63 -3.03 -6.94 6.25
CA GLN A 63 -3.26 -5.54 5.88
C GLN A 63 -4.64 -5.35 5.31
N VAL A 64 -5.32 -4.28 5.72
CA VAL A 64 -6.54 -3.82 5.07
C VAL A 64 -6.19 -2.61 4.22
N LEU A 65 -6.59 -2.62 2.95
CA LEU A 65 -6.52 -1.46 2.07
C LEU A 65 -7.94 -0.98 1.80
N ILE A 66 -8.15 0.33 1.94
CA ILE A 66 -9.42 0.96 1.60
C ILE A 66 -9.13 1.99 0.53
N VAL A 67 -9.60 1.71 -0.69
CA VAL A 67 -9.34 2.57 -1.84
C VAL A 67 -10.26 3.78 -1.80
N GLY A 68 -9.67 4.97 -1.83
CA GLY A 68 -10.43 6.23 -1.81
C GLY A 68 -10.71 6.75 -3.20
N THR A 69 -9.68 6.90 -4.02
CA THR A 69 -9.81 7.48 -5.35
C THR A 69 -8.70 6.98 -6.27
N GLY A 70 -8.92 7.11 -7.58
CA GLY A 70 -7.98 6.65 -8.57
C GLY A 70 -8.12 5.17 -8.89
N ARG A 71 -7.13 4.62 -9.58
CA ARG A 71 -7.12 3.21 -10.01
C ARG A 71 -5.75 2.61 -9.84
N GLY A 72 -5.72 1.35 -9.46
CA GLY A 72 -4.46 0.64 -9.28
C GLY A 72 -4.63 -0.87 -9.34
N MET A 73 -3.69 -1.55 -8.76
CA MET A 73 -3.62 -3.01 -8.76
C MET A 73 -3.06 -3.50 -7.45
N ILE A 74 -3.51 -4.68 -7.03
CA ILE A 74 -2.84 -5.48 -6.02
C ILE A 74 -2.63 -6.89 -6.58
N GLU A 75 -1.47 -7.47 -6.32
CA GLU A 75 -1.12 -8.79 -6.84
C GLU A 75 -0.31 -9.57 -5.82
N THR A 76 -0.61 -10.87 -5.69
CA THR A 76 0.19 -11.80 -4.89
C THR A 76 1.25 -12.49 -5.76
N ARG A 77 2.19 -13.19 -5.13
CA ARG A 77 3.28 -13.87 -5.86
C ARG A 77 2.78 -14.92 -6.84
N ASP A 78 1.67 -15.58 -6.52
CA ASP A 78 1.10 -16.62 -7.38
C ASP A 78 0.22 -16.06 -8.51
N GLY A 79 0.13 -14.73 -8.62
CA GLY A 79 -0.56 -14.08 -9.72
C GLY A 79 -2.03 -13.80 -9.47
N ASP A 80 -2.53 -13.99 -8.25
CA ASP A 80 -3.87 -13.53 -7.88
C ASP A 80 -3.87 -12.00 -7.91
N ARG A 81 -4.66 -11.42 -8.80
CA ARG A 81 -4.63 -10.00 -9.14
C ARG A 81 -6.00 -9.38 -9.08
N HIS A 82 -6.09 -8.20 -8.51
CA HIS A 82 -7.33 -7.44 -8.46
C HIS A 82 -7.08 -5.99 -8.80
N ALA A 83 -7.82 -5.47 -9.79
CA ALA A 83 -7.82 -4.05 -10.07
C ALA A 83 -8.47 -3.30 -8.90
N LEU A 84 -7.90 -2.17 -8.53
CA LEU A 84 -8.37 -1.36 -7.41
C LEU A 84 -9.21 -0.20 -7.93
N HIS A 85 -10.42 -0.07 -7.41
CA HIS A 85 -11.36 1.01 -7.74
C HIS A 85 -11.81 1.71 -6.47
N PRO A 86 -12.27 2.97 -6.55
CA PRO A 86 -12.76 3.69 -5.38
C PRO A 86 -13.83 2.92 -4.63
N GLY A 87 -13.68 2.83 -3.31
CA GLY A 87 -14.58 2.09 -2.44
C GLY A 87 -14.19 0.65 -2.20
N ASP A 88 -13.23 0.10 -2.95
CA ASP A 88 -12.79 -1.27 -2.75
C ASP A 88 -12.08 -1.44 -1.42
N ILE A 89 -12.27 -2.60 -0.81
CA ILE A 89 -11.57 -3.03 0.39
C ILE A 89 -10.85 -4.32 0.07
N VAL A 90 -9.56 -4.37 0.40
CA VAL A 90 -8.75 -5.58 0.23
C VAL A 90 -8.29 -6.05 1.60
N TRP A 91 -8.37 -7.35 1.82
CA TRP A 91 -7.74 -7.99 2.97
C TRP A 91 -6.59 -8.87 2.47
N ALA A 92 -5.37 -8.43 2.73
CA ALA A 92 -4.18 -9.25 2.53
C ALA A 92 -3.93 -10.02 3.81
N ALA A 93 -4.01 -11.35 3.74
CA ALA A 93 -3.91 -12.20 4.92
C ALA A 93 -2.54 -12.12 5.59
N PRO A 94 -2.42 -12.49 6.89
CA PRO A 94 -1.11 -12.51 7.56
C PRO A 94 -0.09 -13.32 6.76
N GLY A 95 1.07 -12.72 6.51
CA GLY A 95 2.16 -13.36 5.79
C GLY A 95 2.00 -13.45 4.28
N GLU A 96 0.88 -13.01 3.73
CA GLU A 96 0.65 -13.06 2.28
C GLU A 96 1.47 -11.99 1.57
N GLU A 97 2.41 -12.44 0.76
CA GLU A 97 3.31 -11.54 0.04
C GLU A 97 2.63 -10.94 -1.18
N HIS A 98 2.65 -9.62 -1.26
CA HIS A 98 1.95 -8.88 -2.31
C HIS A 98 2.67 -7.58 -2.63
N TRP A 99 2.22 -6.94 -3.71
CA TRP A 99 2.51 -5.55 -4.01
C TRP A 99 1.23 -4.84 -4.41
N HIS A 100 1.20 -3.54 -4.24
CA HIS A 100 0.09 -2.72 -4.73
C HIS A 100 0.63 -1.37 -5.20
N GLY A 101 -0.16 -0.72 -6.04
CA GLY A 101 0.22 0.58 -6.58
C GLY A 101 -0.70 1.07 -7.66
N ALA A 102 -0.29 2.18 -8.28
CA ALA A 102 -1.04 2.86 -9.32
C ALA A 102 -0.78 2.23 -10.69
N GLY A 103 -1.74 2.38 -11.58
CA GLY A 103 -1.54 2.05 -12.98
C GLY A 103 -0.67 3.09 -13.70
N PRO A 104 -0.32 2.81 -14.96
CA PRO A 104 0.52 3.73 -15.71
C PRO A 104 -0.20 5.03 -16.09
N ASP A 105 -1.53 5.02 -16.11
CA ASP A 105 -2.33 6.14 -16.59
C ASP A 105 -3.17 6.81 -15.51
N SER A 106 -3.05 6.38 -14.26
CA SER A 106 -3.85 6.92 -13.16
C SER A 106 -3.06 6.90 -11.87
N PHE A 107 -3.29 7.86 -10.99
CA PHE A 107 -2.88 7.73 -9.61
C PHE A 107 -3.84 6.83 -8.86
N VAL A 108 -3.45 6.37 -7.67
CA VAL A 108 -4.36 5.73 -6.71
C VAL A 108 -4.05 6.24 -5.31
N ALA A 109 -5.11 6.52 -4.56
CA ALA A 109 -5.00 6.91 -3.17
C ALA A 109 -5.78 5.92 -2.31
N HIS A 110 -5.14 5.40 -1.28
CA HIS A 110 -5.81 4.48 -0.36
C HIS A 110 -5.37 4.73 1.08
N THR A 111 -6.17 4.20 2.00
CA THR A 111 -5.80 4.10 3.40
C THR A 111 -5.31 2.68 3.65
N ALA A 112 -4.12 2.55 4.21
CA ALA A 112 -3.53 1.26 4.56
C ALA A 112 -3.58 1.08 6.07
N ILE A 113 -4.17 -0.03 6.51
CA ILE A 113 -4.19 -0.42 7.92
C ILE A 113 -3.34 -1.68 8.01
N SER A 114 -2.12 -1.53 8.52
CA SER A 114 -1.12 -2.61 8.56
C SER A 114 -0.98 -3.14 9.98
N LEU A 115 -1.02 -4.45 10.11
CA LEU A 115 -0.96 -5.15 11.38
C LEU A 115 0.34 -5.95 11.48
N GLY A 116 1.07 -5.74 12.57
CA GLY A 116 2.35 -6.38 12.77
C GLY A 116 3.47 -5.72 11.95
N VAL A 117 4.63 -6.36 11.91
CA VAL A 117 5.77 -5.85 11.14
C VAL A 117 5.57 -6.08 9.65
N THR A 118 6.11 -5.16 8.85
CA THR A 118 6.19 -5.31 7.40
C THR A 118 7.58 -5.81 7.05
N GLU A 119 7.65 -6.84 6.21
CA GLU A 119 8.90 -7.42 5.78
C GLU A 119 9.13 -7.07 4.31
N TRP A 120 9.92 -6.03 4.06
CA TRP A 120 10.19 -5.55 2.71
C TRP A 120 11.13 -6.50 1.97
N ARG A 121 10.80 -6.80 0.72
CA ARG A 121 11.58 -7.67 -0.15
C ARG A 121 12.00 -6.91 -1.40
N GLU A 122 12.15 -7.60 -2.54
CA GLU A 122 12.68 -6.96 -3.73
C GLU A 122 11.64 -6.11 -4.48
N GLU A 123 12.14 -5.30 -5.38
CA GLU A 123 11.33 -4.49 -6.28
C GLU A 123 10.51 -5.39 -7.21
N VAL A 124 9.31 -4.95 -7.55
CA VAL A 124 8.50 -5.61 -8.58
C VAL A 124 9.13 -5.31 -9.93
N ALA A 125 9.50 -6.37 -10.66
CA ALA A 125 10.12 -6.22 -11.98
C ALA A 125 9.21 -5.46 -12.93
N GLY A 126 9.81 -4.62 -13.78
CA GLY A 126 9.06 -3.77 -14.70
C GLY A 126 8.14 -4.54 -15.62
N ASP A 127 8.59 -5.70 -16.14
CA ASP A 127 7.77 -6.55 -17.01
C ASP A 127 6.59 -7.16 -16.24
N ARG A 128 6.76 -7.51 -14.97
CA ARG A 128 5.66 -8.01 -14.15
C ARG A 128 4.63 -6.93 -13.87
N TYR A 129 5.10 -5.73 -13.59
CA TYR A 129 4.23 -4.57 -13.41
C TYR A 129 3.41 -4.28 -14.68
N GLU A 130 4.07 -4.22 -15.83
CA GLU A 130 3.40 -3.97 -17.10
C GLU A 130 2.34 -5.03 -17.39
N LYS A 131 2.68 -6.29 -17.19
CA LYS A 131 1.76 -7.41 -17.42
C LYS A 131 0.51 -7.31 -16.53
N ALA A 132 0.63 -6.81 -15.34
CA ALA A 132 -0.50 -6.68 -14.42
C ALA A 132 -1.58 -5.75 -14.96
N PHE A 133 -1.25 -4.83 -15.84
CA PHE A 133 -2.18 -3.86 -16.41
C PHE A 133 -2.58 -4.14 -17.86
N GLU A 134 -2.04 -5.16 -18.50
CA GLU A 134 -2.33 -5.46 -19.90
C GLU A 134 -3.76 -5.94 -20.13
N GLU A 135 -4.37 -6.58 -19.17
CA GLU A 135 -5.65 -7.28 -19.31
C GLU A 135 -6.80 -6.58 -18.59
N GLN A 136 -6.71 -5.28 -18.44
CA GLN A 136 -7.78 -4.51 -17.79
C GLN A 136 -8.85 -4.07 -18.76
#